data_3ab5ca801160fde847d0f867c824c9a0
#
_entry.id   3ab5ca801160fde847d0f867c824c9a0
#
_cell.length_a   1.000
_cell.length_b   1.000
_cell.length_c   1.000
_cell.angle_alpha   90.00
_cell.angle_beta   90.00
_cell.angle_gamma   90.00
#
_symmetry.space_group_name_H-M   'P 1'
#
loop_
_entity.id
_entity.type
_entity.pdbx_description
1 polymer ?
#
loop_
_entity_poly.entity_id
_entity_poly.type
_entity_poly.pdbx_seq_one_letter_code
_entity_poly.pdbx_strand_id
1 'polypeptide(L)' 'MYEYFHVKLSTKPTFGAVTIDPEYRNIIDRAAEEGWRYVGFLPVSQSANGAILEYNLVFEQEKK' A
#
# COMPACT_ATOMS: atom_id res chain seq x y z
N MET A 1 19.23 -3.35 12.45
CA MET A 1 18.11 -2.39 12.57
C MET A 1 17.45 -2.22 11.22
N TYR A 2 16.11 -2.18 11.19
CA TYR A 2 15.37 -1.99 9.94
C TYR A 2 14.85 -0.57 9.85
N GLU A 3 14.77 -0.07 8.63
CA GLU A 3 14.07 1.17 8.35
C GLU A 3 12.84 0.87 7.50
N TYR A 4 11.83 1.72 7.59
CA TYR A 4 10.54 1.51 6.95
C TYR A 4 10.13 2.72 6.14
N PHE A 5 9.39 2.48 5.06
CA PHE A 5 8.69 3.58 4.40
C PHE A 5 7.29 3.13 4.02
N HIS A 6 6.42 4.10 3.85
CA HIS A 6 5.00 3.89 3.59
C HIS A 6 4.62 4.54 2.28
N VAL A 7 3.84 3.82 1.48
CA VAL A 7 3.31 4.35 0.22
C VAL A 7 1.80 4.37 0.33
N LYS A 8 1.21 5.55 0.14
CA LYS A 8 -0.23 5.72 0.23
C LYS A 8 -0.88 5.37 -1.10
N LEU A 9 -1.89 4.51 -1.06
CA LEU A 9 -2.70 4.15 -2.22
C LEU A 9 -4.16 4.41 -1.92
N SER A 10 -4.84 5.01 -2.90
CA SER A 10 -6.28 5.22 -2.82
C SER A 10 -7.00 4.09 -3.53
N THR A 11 -8.20 3.77 -3.07
CA THR A 11 -9.07 2.84 -3.77
C THR A 11 -9.90 3.60 -4.81
N LYS A 12 -10.36 2.87 -5.83
CA LYS A 12 -11.19 3.46 -6.88
C LYS A 12 -12.58 2.86 -6.86
N PRO A 13 -13.64 3.68 -6.76
CA PRO A 13 -15.00 3.16 -6.87
C PRO A 13 -15.33 2.86 -8.34
N THR A 14 -15.85 1.66 -8.59
CA THR A 14 -16.30 1.28 -9.93
C THR A 14 -17.60 0.48 -9.80
N PHE A 15 -18.68 0.98 -10.39
CA PHE A 15 -19.97 0.29 -10.46
C PHE A 15 -20.40 -0.40 -9.15
N GLY A 16 -20.36 0.35 -8.07
CA GLY A 16 -20.78 -0.17 -6.76
C GLY A 16 -19.75 -0.99 -6.03
N ALA A 17 -18.60 -1.21 -6.59
CA ALA A 17 -17.49 -1.90 -5.94
C ALA A 17 -16.33 -0.94 -5.71
N VAL A 18 -15.52 -1.22 -4.71
CA VAL A 18 -14.31 -0.44 -4.41
C VAL A 18 -13.12 -1.36 -4.63
N THR A 19 -12.22 -0.94 -5.53
CA THR A 19 -11.03 -1.74 -5.85
C THR A 19 -9.77 -0.97 -5.53
N ILE A 20 -8.71 -1.69 -5.16
CA ILE A 20 -7.41 -1.07 -4.92
C ILE A 20 -6.80 -0.63 -6.26
N ASP A 21 -6.05 0.47 -6.25
CA ASP A 21 -5.38 0.97 -7.43
C ASP A 21 -4.41 -0.09 -7.97
N PRO A 22 -4.52 -0.49 -9.25
CA PRO A 22 -3.64 -1.51 -9.82
C PRO A 22 -2.17 -1.14 -9.83
N GLU A 23 -1.82 0.12 -9.59
CA GLU A 23 -0.43 0.54 -9.48
C GLU A 23 0.32 -0.12 -8.31
N TYR A 24 -0.41 -0.75 -7.38
CA TYR A 24 0.25 -1.40 -6.24
C TYR A 24 1.31 -2.41 -6.67
N ARG A 25 1.09 -3.11 -7.78
CA ARG A 25 2.05 -4.08 -8.29
C ARG A 25 3.36 -3.42 -8.70
N ASN A 26 3.26 -2.31 -9.42
CA ASN A 26 4.43 -1.57 -9.87
C ASN A 26 5.21 -0.99 -8.69
N ILE A 27 4.49 -0.52 -7.68
CA ILE A 27 5.11 0.03 -6.48
C ILE A 27 5.89 -1.04 -5.74
N ILE A 28 5.30 -2.22 -5.57
CA ILE A 28 5.95 -3.34 -4.89
C ILE A 28 7.19 -3.80 -5.67
N ASP A 29 7.06 -3.91 -6.99
CA ASP A 29 8.16 -4.35 -7.83
C ASP A 29 9.34 -3.38 -7.81
N ARG A 30 9.05 -2.08 -7.87
CA ARG A 30 10.09 -1.06 -7.81
C ARG A 30 10.79 -1.05 -6.45
N ALA A 31 10.03 -1.20 -5.38
CA ALA A 31 10.60 -1.25 -4.05
C ALA A 31 11.53 -2.45 -3.91
N ALA A 32 11.13 -3.61 -4.45
CA ALA A 32 11.94 -4.80 -4.42
C ALA A 32 13.26 -4.61 -5.18
N GLU A 33 13.21 -3.92 -6.32
CA GLU A 33 14.42 -3.63 -7.10
C GLU A 33 15.40 -2.77 -6.32
N GLU A 34 14.92 -1.94 -5.42
CA GLU A 34 15.74 -1.07 -4.59
C GLU A 34 16.12 -1.71 -3.25
N GLY A 35 15.80 -2.98 -3.07
CA GLY A 35 16.17 -3.71 -1.87
C GLY A 35 15.18 -3.64 -0.73
N TRP A 36 13.98 -3.09 -0.96
CA TRP A 36 12.93 -3.01 0.03
C TRP A 36 12.07 -4.26 0.00
N ARG A 37 11.68 -4.74 1.18
CA ARG A 37 10.82 -5.91 1.30
C ARG A 37 9.41 -5.47 1.70
N TYR A 38 8.41 -6.00 1.01
CA TYR A 38 7.02 -5.73 1.33
C TYR A 38 6.65 -6.41 2.64
N VAL A 39 6.14 -5.64 3.60
CA VAL A 39 5.74 -6.15 4.90
C VAL A 39 4.24 -6.42 4.95
N GLY A 40 3.45 -5.50 4.42
CA GLY A 40 2.00 -5.62 4.45
C GLY A 40 1.34 -4.28 4.16
N PHE A 41 0.07 -4.18 4.50
CA PHE A 41 -0.67 -2.95 4.29
C PHE A 41 -1.50 -2.61 5.51
N LEU A 42 -1.78 -1.31 5.66
CA LEU A 42 -2.63 -0.82 6.73
C LEU A 42 -3.75 0.02 6.12
N PRO A 43 -5.03 -0.25 6.45
CA PRO A 43 -6.11 0.63 6.05
C PRO A 43 -6.00 1.94 6.82
N VAL A 44 -6.07 3.06 6.11
CA VAL A 44 -5.86 4.38 6.69
C VAL A 44 -7.15 5.17 6.79
N SER A 45 -8.06 4.97 5.85
CA SER A 45 -9.29 5.73 5.79
C SER A 45 -10.43 4.82 5.36
N GLN A 46 -11.57 4.95 6.01
CA GLN A 46 -12.76 4.16 5.71
C GLN A 46 -13.97 5.06 5.52
N SER A 47 -14.88 4.65 4.65
CA SER A 47 -16.15 5.34 4.50
C SER A 47 -17.11 4.95 5.62
N ALA A 48 -18.25 5.65 5.71
CA ALA A 48 -19.25 5.40 6.74
C ALA A 48 -19.82 3.99 6.68
N ASN A 49 -19.82 3.35 5.52
CA ASN A 49 -20.35 2.00 5.35
C ASN A 49 -19.26 0.92 5.40
N GLY A 50 -18.08 1.27 5.89
CA GLY A 50 -17.00 0.30 6.11
C GLY A 50 -16.08 0.04 4.96
N ALA A 51 -16.29 0.66 3.80
CA ALA A 51 -15.39 0.47 2.66
C ALA A 51 -14.06 1.17 2.93
N ILE A 52 -12.95 0.50 2.63
CA ILE A 52 -11.61 1.08 2.82
C ILE A 52 -11.30 1.97 1.64
N LEU A 53 -10.99 3.25 1.93
CA LEU A 53 -10.73 4.26 0.90
C LEU A 53 -9.26 4.45 0.60
N GLU A 54 -8.40 4.25 1.60
CA GLU A 54 -6.96 4.43 1.44
C GLU A 54 -6.20 3.38 2.20
N TYR A 55 -5.06 2.97 1.62
CA TYR A 55 -4.15 2.00 2.24
C TYR A 55 -2.76 2.61 2.31
N ASN A 56 -1.99 2.20 3.31
CA ASN A 56 -0.54 2.40 3.30
C ASN A 56 0.11 1.04 3.07
N LEU A 57 0.91 0.96 2.02
CA LEU A 57 1.78 -0.19 1.81
C LEU A 57 3.05 0.04 2.62
N VAL A 58 3.47 -0.95 3.38
CA VAL A 58 4.62 -0.84 4.27
C VAL A 58 5.76 -1.69 3.76
N PHE A 59 6.94 -1.08 3.69
CA PHE A 59 8.16 -1.75 3.24
C PHE A 59 9.23 -1.62 4.28
N GLU A 60 10.13 -2.60 4.35
CA GLU A 60 11.26 -2.55 5.26
C GLU A 60 12.55 -2.86 4.52
N GLN A 61 13.65 -2.36 5.06
CA GLN A 61 14.97 -2.62 4.55
C GLN A 61 15.94 -2.63 5.73
N GLU A 62 16.89 -3.56 5.73
CA GLU A 62 17.89 -3.60 6.78
C GLU A 62 18.83 -2.43 6.63
N LYS A 63 18.99 -1.67 7.69
CA LYS A 63 19.86 -0.52 7.73
C LYS A 63 21.22 -0.93 8.23
N LYS A 64 22.22 -0.70 7.41
CA LYS A 64 23.60 -1.00 7.75
C LYS A 64 24.24 0.09 8.60
#